data_1c70341c7321b2f6c267b0aa0f60e089
#
_entry.id   1c70341c7321b2f6c267b0aa0f60e089
#
_cell.length_a   1.000
_cell.length_b   1.000
_cell.length_c   1.000
_cell.angle_alpha   90.00
_cell.angle_beta   90.00
_cell.angle_gamma   90.00
#
_symmetry.space_group_name_H-M   'P 1'
#
loop_
_entity.id
_entity.type
_entity.pdbx_description
1 polymer ?
#
loop_
_entity_poly.entity_id
_entity_poly.type
_entity_poly.pdbx_seq_one_letter_code
_entity_poly.pdbx_strand_id
1 'polypeptide(L)'
;MRDALLGLPVQDRDWVVVGATPEQMVAHGFLPVGKDFPVFLHPVTHEEYALARTERKTAPGYKGFVVHAAPDVTLEQDLARRDLTINSIANYSIRTWANAIFDPSNTADTPKTALQSDKRAETQADDGDGEGDDIRHGIQPEFELDESELDRGHLIDPHGGQQDLRNKVLRHVTDAFREDPVRILRVARFAARFADFSVAPETMQLMREMVADGEADHLVPERVWQELARGLMAHKPSRMFEVLRECGALERLLPEVNKLWGVPQRAEYHPEIDTGVHLMMVLDMSARLDAPLAVRFACLCHDLGKGSTPADVLPKHIGHEIRSAKLLKDVCQRLRVPTECRELADVVAREHGNIHRSLDFNAAALVRLLERCDAIRKPARLASVLLACECDARGRLGLDDAAYPQRQRLLDALAAAQSVATEPIAAQAIAQGISGEKIGTMVHAARVAAVATMASMATVATVEASKLFAPPGAAKDLEN
;
A
#
# COMPACT_ATOMS: atom_id res chain seq x y z
N MET A 1 -17.55 -8.07 -12.19
CA MET A 1 -18.33 -9.31 -11.91
C MET A 1 -17.79 -10.10 -10.71
N ARG A 2 -16.49 -10.44 -10.64
CA ARG A 2 -15.91 -11.21 -9.53
C ARG A 2 -16.34 -10.71 -8.14
N ASP A 3 -16.14 -9.42 -7.85
CA ASP A 3 -16.42 -8.85 -6.53
C ASP A 3 -17.91 -8.90 -6.20
N ALA A 4 -18.80 -8.64 -7.16
CA ALA A 4 -20.23 -8.78 -7.00
C ALA A 4 -20.64 -10.24 -6.68
N LEU A 5 -20.07 -11.23 -7.39
CA LEU A 5 -20.35 -12.65 -7.13
C LEU A 5 -19.82 -13.13 -5.76
N LEU A 6 -18.86 -12.41 -5.18
CA LEU A 6 -18.35 -12.67 -3.82
C LEU A 6 -19.10 -11.85 -2.74
N GLY A 7 -20.09 -11.03 -3.11
CA GLY A 7 -20.78 -10.13 -2.17
C GLY A 7 -19.90 -9.00 -1.64
N LEU A 8 -18.83 -8.65 -2.38
CA LEU A 8 -17.89 -7.58 -2.02
C LEU A 8 -18.30 -6.27 -2.73
N PRO A 9 -18.02 -5.11 -2.13
CA PRO A 9 -18.27 -3.82 -2.78
C PRO A 9 -17.55 -3.73 -4.13
N VAL A 10 -18.29 -3.37 -5.18
CA VAL A 10 -17.76 -3.14 -6.52
C VAL A 10 -17.22 -1.72 -6.57
N GLN A 11 -15.90 -1.58 -6.66
CA GLN A 11 -15.22 -0.28 -6.71
C GLN A 11 -15.04 0.23 -8.14
N ASP A 12 -14.75 -0.69 -9.09
CA ASP A 12 -14.48 -0.37 -10.48
C ASP A 12 -15.32 -1.25 -11.41
N ARG A 13 -15.76 -0.67 -12.52
CA ARG A 13 -16.45 -1.36 -13.60
C ARG A 13 -15.61 -1.27 -14.87
N ASP A 14 -15.22 -2.41 -15.40
CA ASP A 14 -14.53 -2.52 -16.70
C ASP A 14 -15.57 -2.91 -17.76
N TRP A 15 -15.72 -2.07 -18.77
CA TRP A 15 -16.62 -2.31 -19.88
C TRP A 15 -15.85 -2.85 -21.08
N VAL A 16 -16.36 -3.91 -21.71
CA VAL A 16 -15.82 -4.46 -22.95
C VAL A 16 -16.82 -4.23 -24.08
N VAL A 17 -16.37 -3.59 -25.14
CA VAL A 17 -17.16 -3.27 -26.32
C VAL A 17 -16.81 -4.25 -27.43
N VAL A 18 -17.80 -5.00 -27.91
CA VAL A 18 -17.67 -5.97 -28.99
C VAL A 18 -18.34 -5.43 -30.26
N GLY A 19 -17.74 -5.63 -31.41
CA GLY A 19 -18.33 -5.27 -32.72
C GLY A 19 -18.17 -3.81 -33.10
N ALA A 20 -17.35 -3.01 -32.38
CA ALA A 20 -17.11 -1.60 -32.70
C ALA A 20 -15.66 -1.35 -33.12
N THR A 21 -15.44 -0.23 -33.83
CA THR A 21 -14.11 0.28 -34.18
C THR A 21 -13.74 1.50 -33.34
N PRO A 22 -12.45 1.85 -33.23
CA PRO A 22 -12.03 3.09 -32.54
C PRO A 22 -12.72 4.35 -33.10
N GLU A 23 -12.92 4.43 -34.40
CA GLU A 23 -13.55 5.58 -35.08
C GLU A 23 -15.03 5.68 -34.67
N GLN A 24 -15.72 4.56 -34.54
CA GLN A 24 -17.11 4.54 -34.07
C GLN A 24 -17.21 5.01 -32.62
N MET A 25 -16.29 4.57 -31.74
CA MET A 25 -16.25 5.04 -30.35
C MET A 25 -16.08 6.55 -30.26
N VAL A 26 -15.15 7.11 -31.04
CA VAL A 26 -14.91 8.56 -31.12
C VAL A 26 -16.14 9.30 -31.69
N ALA A 27 -16.78 8.75 -32.73
CA ALA A 27 -17.97 9.35 -33.32
C ALA A 27 -19.15 9.41 -32.33
N HIS A 28 -19.20 8.50 -31.37
CA HIS A 28 -20.18 8.51 -30.24
C HIS A 28 -19.73 9.32 -29.03
N GLY A 29 -18.66 10.14 -29.16
CA GLY A 29 -18.21 11.07 -28.10
C GLY A 29 -17.31 10.45 -27.04
N PHE A 30 -16.91 9.18 -27.17
CA PHE A 30 -15.96 8.59 -26.24
C PHE A 30 -14.56 9.17 -26.44
N LEU A 31 -13.84 9.41 -25.34
CA LEU A 31 -12.52 10.03 -25.36
C LEU A 31 -11.43 8.92 -25.32
N PRO A 32 -10.56 8.82 -26.36
CA PRO A 32 -9.52 7.81 -26.37
C PRO A 32 -8.49 8.10 -25.28
N VAL A 33 -8.13 7.06 -24.48
CA VAL A 33 -7.11 7.13 -23.43
C VAL A 33 -6.09 6.02 -23.66
N GLY A 34 -4.83 6.38 -23.70
CA GLY A 34 -3.75 5.43 -23.97
C GLY A 34 -3.34 5.38 -25.45
N LYS A 35 -2.02 5.22 -25.66
CA LYS A 35 -1.44 5.19 -27.02
C LYS A 35 -1.42 3.81 -27.63
N ASP A 36 -1.36 2.76 -26.79
CA ASP A 36 -1.06 1.40 -27.23
C ASP A 36 -2.26 0.45 -27.16
N PHE A 37 -3.34 0.87 -26.46
CA PHE A 37 -4.52 0.04 -26.27
C PHE A 37 -5.80 0.84 -26.57
N PRO A 38 -6.80 0.24 -27.25
CA PRO A 38 -8.06 0.89 -27.59
C PRO A 38 -8.99 0.96 -26.36
N VAL A 39 -8.66 1.87 -25.44
CA VAL A 39 -9.46 2.18 -24.26
C VAL A 39 -9.97 3.60 -24.37
N PHE A 40 -11.21 3.81 -23.98
CA PHE A 40 -11.96 5.07 -24.11
C PHE A 40 -12.64 5.40 -22.80
N LEU A 41 -12.78 6.68 -22.49
CA LEU A 41 -13.60 7.16 -21.38
C LEU A 41 -14.99 7.52 -21.89
N HIS A 42 -16.00 7.11 -21.14
CA HIS A 42 -17.37 7.53 -21.39
C HIS A 42 -17.49 9.06 -21.19
N PRO A 43 -18.16 9.80 -22.10
CA PRO A 43 -18.16 11.26 -22.08
C PRO A 43 -18.80 11.88 -20.85
N VAL A 44 -19.67 11.17 -20.14
CA VAL A 44 -20.39 11.66 -18.97
C VAL A 44 -19.91 11.01 -17.67
N THR A 45 -19.81 9.65 -17.64
CA THR A 45 -19.47 8.91 -16.40
C THR A 45 -17.98 8.79 -16.19
N HIS A 46 -17.16 9.01 -17.24
CA HIS A 46 -15.71 8.78 -17.25
C HIS A 46 -15.28 7.34 -16.93
N GLU A 47 -16.21 6.39 -16.98
CA GLU A 47 -15.88 4.98 -16.87
C GLU A 47 -15.07 4.50 -18.09
N GLU A 48 -14.21 3.50 -17.89
CA GLU A 48 -13.34 2.97 -18.93
C GLU A 48 -14.07 1.91 -19.78
N TYR A 49 -14.04 2.12 -21.10
CA TYR A 49 -14.57 1.22 -22.12
C TYR A 49 -13.43 0.73 -23.01
N ALA A 50 -13.14 -0.56 -23.02
CA ALA A 50 -12.14 -1.17 -23.87
C ALA A 50 -12.78 -1.92 -25.04
N LEU A 51 -12.27 -1.76 -26.25
CA LEU A 51 -12.68 -2.64 -27.35
C LEU A 51 -12.22 -4.07 -27.09
N ALA A 52 -13.08 -5.04 -27.43
CA ALA A 52 -12.71 -6.44 -27.44
C ALA A 52 -11.47 -6.64 -28.31
N ARG A 53 -10.48 -7.38 -27.81
CA ARG A 53 -9.19 -7.52 -28.48
C ARG A 53 -8.54 -8.85 -28.21
N THR A 54 -7.68 -9.25 -29.12
CA THR A 54 -6.68 -10.28 -28.90
C THR A 54 -5.30 -9.63 -28.77
N GLU A 55 -4.43 -10.26 -28.00
CA GLU A 55 -3.05 -9.83 -27.81
C GLU A 55 -2.13 -10.96 -28.24
N ARG A 56 -1.02 -10.64 -28.91
CA ARG A 56 -0.02 -11.63 -29.31
C ARG A 56 1.38 -11.11 -28.99
N LYS A 57 2.12 -11.91 -28.25
CA LYS A 57 3.53 -11.62 -27.93
C LYS A 57 4.39 -11.82 -29.17
N THR A 58 5.19 -10.83 -29.52
CA THR A 58 6.12 -10.83 -30.67
C THR A 58 7.59 -10.73 -30.27
N ALA A 59 7.87 -10.32 -29.00
CA ALA A 59 9.21 -10.23 -28.43
C ALA A 59 9.16 -10.31 -26.89
N PRO A 60 10.27 -10.63 -26.21
CA PRO A 60 10.36 -10.57 -24.74
C PRO A 60 10.09 -9.16 -24.22
N GLY A 61 9.43 -9.08 -23.05
CA GLY A 61 9.15 -7.82 -22.35
C GLY A 61 7.90 -7.07 -22.81
N TYR A 62 7.64 -5.92 -22.19
CA TYR A 62 6.40 -5.12 -22.33
C TYR A 62 6.16 -4.55 -23.74
N LYS A 63 7.20 -4.26 -24.53
CA LYS A 63 7.07 -3.64 -25.86
C LYS A 63 6.81 -4.66 -26.99
N GLY A 64 6.72 -5.93 -26.67
CA GLY A 64 6.59 -7.02 -27.63
C GLY A 64 5.16 -7.52 -27.85
N PHE A 65 4.13 -6.65 -27.76
CA PHE A 65 2.75 -7.04 -28.01
C PHE A 65 2.21 -6.41 -29.29
N VAL A 66 1.53 -7.21 -30.07
CA VAL A 66 0.63 -6.74 -31.14
C VAL A 66 -0.79 -6.92 -30.63
N VAL A 67 -1.51 -5.81 -30.55
CA VAL A 67 -2.92 -5.77 -30.19
C VAL A 67 -3.74 -5.76 -31.47
N HIS A 68 -4.67 -6.70 -31.57
CA HIS A 68 -5.66 -6.74 -32.64
C HIS A 68 -7.04 -6.47 -32.03
N ALA A 69 -7.58 -5.29 -32.29
CA ALA A 69 -8.93 -4.88 -31.91
C ALA A 69 -9.71 -4.60 -33.21
N ALA A 70 -10.66 -5.45 -33.51
CA ALA A 70 -11.47 -5.36 -34.68
C ALA A 70 -12.90 -5.86 -34.40
N PRO A 71 -13.90 -5.46 -35.16
CA PRO A 71 -15.30 -5.84 -34.92
C PRO A 71 -15.58 -7.35 -34.92
N ASP A 72 -14.70 -8.15 -35.48
CA ASP A 72 -14.80 -9.62 -35.52
C ASP A 72 -14.24 -10.31 -34.28
N VAL A 73 -13.59 -9.57 -33.37
CA VAL A 73 -13.13 -10.12 -32.08
C VAL A 73 -14.31 -10.37 -31.18
N THR A 74 -14.52 -11.62 -30.78
CA THR A 74 -15.63 -11.99 -29.89
C THR A 74 -15.35 -11.73 -28.42
N LEU A 75 -16.39 -11.70 -27.60
CA LEU A 75 -16.24 -11.58 -26.15
C LEU A 75 -15.44 -12.74 -25.56
N GLU A 76 -15.67 -13.97 -26.04
CA GLU A 76 -14.96 -15.16 -25.57
C GLU A 76 -13.46 -15.06 -25.86
N GLN A 77 -13.06 -14.50 -26.99
CA GLN A 77 -11.66 -14.28 -27.33
C GLN A 77 -11.03 -13.22 -26.40
N ASP A 78 -11.75 -12.14 -26.08
CA ASP A 78 -11.28 -11.15 -25.09
C ASP A 78 -11.16 -11.77 -23.70
N LEU A 79 -12.13 -12.58 -23.28
CA LEU A 79 -12.10 -13.26 -21.99
C LEU A 79 -10.96 -14.30 -21.91
N ALA A 80 -10.64 -14.99 -23.01
CA ALA A 80 -9.59 -16.02 -23.08
C ALA A 80 -8.18 -15.47 -22.83
N ARG A 81 -7.90 -14.20 -23.15
CA ARG A 81 -6.59 -13.56 -22.94
C ARG A 81 -6.38 -13.05 -21.53
N ARG A 82 -7.39 -13.07 -20.65
CA ARG A 82 -7.29 -12.55 -19.29
C ARG A 82 -6.40 -13.41 -18.40
N ASP A 83 -6.03 -12.87 -17.24
CA ASP A 83 -5.09 -13.51 -16.31
C ASP A 83 -5.69 -14.72 -15.58
N LEU A 84 -6.87 -14.54 -14.97
CA LEU A 84 -7.51 -15.55 -14.12
C LEU A 84 -8.96 -15.82 -14.56
N THR A 85 -9.40 -17.04 -14.40
CA THR A 85 -10.79 -17.46 -14.67
C THR A 85 -11.80 -16.61 -13.92
N ILE A 86 -11.53 -16.28 -12.67
CA ILE A 86 -12.38 -15.43 -11.82
C ILE A 86 -12.49 -13.97 -12.33
N ASN A 87 -11.57 -13.53 -13.17
CA ASN A 87 -11.57 -12.21 -13.84
C ASN A 87 -12.10 -12.29 -15.28
N SER A 88 -12.46 -13.51 -15.74
CA SER A 88 -12.91 -13.82 -17.10
C SER A 88 -14.43 -14.08 -17.14
N ILE A 89 -15.17 -13.53 -16.17
CA ILE A 89 -16.62 -13.59 -16.09
C ILE A 89 -17.17 -12.23 -16.53
N ALA A 90 -18.10 -12.24 -17.50
CA ALA A 90 -18.79 -11.04 -17.96
C ALA A 90 -20.29 -11.13 -17.63
N ASN A 91 -20.93 -9.97 -17.56
CA ASN A 91 -22.38 -9.88 -17.53
C ASN A 91 -22.83 -9.12 -18.78
N TYR A 92 -23.78 -9.68 -19.48
CA TYR A 92 -24.37 -9.08 -20.66
C TYR A 92 -25.77 -8.57 -20.32
N SER A 93 -25.94 -7.25 -20.35
CA SER A 93 -27.27 -6.63 -20.22
C SER A 93 -27.65 -5.97 -21.53
N ILE A 94 -28.64 -6.53 -22.21
CA ILE A 94 -29.14 -6.01 -23.51
C ILE A 94 -29.73 -4.59 -23.37
N ARG A 95 -30.26 -4.24 -22.19
CA ARG A 95 -30.97 -2.97 -22.00
C ARG A 95 -30.04 -1.75 -21.90
N THR A 96 -28.85 -1.91 -21.39
CA THR A 96 -27.88 -0.80 -21.25
C THR A 96 -27.20 -0.47 -22.59
N TRP A 97 -27.08 -1.42 -23.50
CA TRP A 97 -26.32 -1.27 -24.73
C TRP A 97 -27.09 -0.61 -25.86
N ALA A 98 -28.28 -1.09 -26.14
CA ALA A 98 -29.05 -0.60 -27.29
C ALA A 98 -29.53 0.86 -27.08
N ASN A 99 -29.76 1.29 -25.84
CA ASN A 99 -30.30 2.62 -25.53
C ASN A 99 -29.24 3.66 -25.18
N ALA A 100 -28.02 3.26 -24.79
CA ALA A 100 -26.99 4.21 -24.37
C ALA A 100 -25.98 4.59 -25.47
N ILE A 101 -25.72 3.69 -26.43
CA ILE A 101 -24.66 3.90 -27.42
C ILE A 101 -25.18 3.96 -28.87
N PHE A 102 -26.28 3.27 -29.19
CA PHE A 102 -26.75 3.12 -30.55
C PHE A 102 -28.21 3.56 -30.79
N ASP A 103 -28.80 4.42 -29.95
CA ASP A 103 -30.06 5.04 -30.28
C ASP A 103 -29.83 6.23 -31.25
N PRO A 104 -30.14 6.06 -32.55
CA PRO A 104 -29.98 7.14 -33.51
C PRO A 104 -30.93 8.32 -33.27
N SER A 105 -31.90 8.20 -32.33
CA SER A 105 -32.81 9.28 -31.94
C SER A 105 -32.22 10.23 -30.90
N ASN A 106 -31.08 9.91 -30.29
CA ASN A 106 -30.41 10.74 -29.26
C ASN A 106 -29.38 11.75 -29.85
N THR A 107 -29.50 12.05 -31.17
CA THR A 107 -28.66 13.09 -31.82
C THR A 107 -29.22 14.51 -31.66
N ALA A 108 -30.27 14.72 -30.88
CA ALA A 108 -30.84 16.05 -30.62
C ALA A 108 -30.59 16.42 -29.14
N ASP A 109 -29.51 17.06 -28.85
CA ASP A 109 -29.21 18.14 -27.93
C ASP A 109 -27.76 18.05 -27.42
N THR A 110 -26.84 18.47 -28.27
CA THR A 110 -25.51 18.88 -27.81
C THR A 110 -25.54 20.38 -27.50
N PRO A 111 -25.36 20.82 -26.27
CA PRO A 111 -25.04 22.22 -26.01
C PRO A 111 -23.62 22.47 -26.50
N LYS A 112 -23.48 23.21 -27.59
CA LYS A 112 -22.24 23.87 -27.95
C LYS A 112 -21.93 24.90 -26.86
N THR A 113 -21.02 24.60 -25.96
CA THR A 113 -20.37 25.65 -25.19
C THR A 113 -18.87 25.36 -25.12
N ALA A 114 -18.17 26.30 -25.69
CA ALA A 114 -16.73 26.34 -25.87
C ALA A 114 -15.98 26.34 -24.54
N LEU A 115 -14.87 25.61 -24.52
CA LEU A 115 -13.76 25.89 -23.61
C LEU A 115 -13.20 27.28 -23.94
N GLN A 116 -13.37 28.21 -23.03
CA GLN A 116 -12.48 29.36 -22.90
C GLN A 116 -11.80 29.35 -21.56
N SER A 117 -10.50 29.18 -21.62
CA SER A 117 -9.58 29.51 -20.55
C SER A 117 -9.66 30.98 -20.25
N ASP A 118 -9.89 31.38 -19.00
CA ASP A 118 -9.32 32.66 -18.55
C ASP A 118 -8.97 32.67 -17.07
N LYS A 119 -7.85 33.33 -16.85
CA LYS A 119 -7.21 33.60 -15.58
C LYS A 119 -7.70 34.94 -15.02
N ARG A 120 -7.75 35.01 -13.69
CA ARG A 120 -7.60 36.21 -12.81
C ARG A 120 -8.76 37.19 -12.69
N ALA A 121 -9.17 37.47 -11.52
CA ALA A 121 -8.86 38.62 -10.64
C ALA A 121 -10.02 38.95 -9.70
N GLU A 122 -9.59 39.34 -8.56
CA GLU A 122 -10.26 39.87 -7.36
C GLU A 122 -11.29 40.96 -7.60
N THR A 123 -12.18 41.05 -6.60
CA THR A 123 -12.70 42.21 -5.86
C THR A 123 -14.14 42.67 -6.09
N GLN A 124 -14.74 42.83 -4.94
CA GLN A 124 -15.70 43.79 -4.43
C GLN A 124 -17.20 43.48 -4.47
N ALA A 125 -17.72 43.60 -3.25
CA ALA A 125 -19.09 43.62 -2.85
C ALA A 125 -19.90 44.75 -3.48
N ASP A 126 -21.17 44.53 -3.70
CA ASP A 126 -22.21 45.53 -3.41
C ASP A 126 -23.56 44.88 -3.17
N ASP A 127 -24.29 45.47 -2.23
CA ASP A 127 -25.58 45.11 -1.70
C ASP A 127 -26.73 45.33 -2.69
N GLY A 128 -27.76 44.49 -2.62
CA GLY A 128 -29.01 44.78 -3.33
C GLY A 128 -30.11 43.73 -3.08
N ASP A 129 -31.01 44.07 -2.19
CA ASP A 129 -32.26 43.37 -1.86
C ASP A 129 -33.14 43.10 -3.08
N GLY A 130 -33.78 41.91 -3.11
CA GLY A 130 -34.83 41.63 -4.07
C GLY A 130 -35.47 40.24 -3.83
N GLU A 131 -36.58 40.23 -3.17
CA GLU A 131 -37.49 39.07 -2.98
C GLU A 131 -37.98 38.50 -4.32
N GLY A 132 -38.11 37.16 -4.38
CA GLY A 132 -38.88 36.55 -5.48
C GLY A 132 -38.66 35.03 -5.62
N ASP A 133 -39.51 34.29 -4.97
CA ASP A 133 -40.08 32.97 -5.29
C ASP A 133 -39.22 31.78 -5.74
N ASP A 134 -39.28 30.79 -4.89
CA ASP A 134 -39.12 29.35 -5.05
C ASP A 134 -39.48 28.76 -6.40
N ILE A 135 -38.50 28.11 -7.06
CA ILE A 135 -38.69 26.77 -7.65
C ILE A 135 -37.30 26.08 -7.67
N ARG A 136 -36.98 25.39 -6.57
CA ARG A 136 -35.88 24.40 -6.56
C ARG A 136 -36.41 23.11 -7.17
N HIS A 137 -36.13 22.88 -8.43
CA HIS A 137 -36.09 21.53 -8.98
C HIS A 137 -34.61 21.15 -9.12
N GLY A 138 -34.05 20.63 -8.02
CA GLY A 138 -32.82 19.88 -8.05
C GLY A 138 -33.08 18.55 -8.73
N ILE A 139 -32.62 18.42 -9.96
CA ILE A 139 -32.44 17.10 -10.58
C ILE A 139 -31.13 16.59 -10.01
N GLN A 140 -31.21 15.82 -8.94
CA GLN A 140 -30.15 14.86 -8.59
C GLN A 140 -30.34 13.66 -9.51
N PRO A 141 -29.34 13.23 -10.27
CA PRO A 141 -29.37 11.92 -10.86
C PRO A 141 -28.99 10.92 -9.75
N GLU A 142 -29.96 10.51 -8.94
CA GLU A 142 -29.89 9.28 -8.18
C GLU A 142 -29.95 8.12 -9.17
N PHE A 143 -28.81 7.73 -9.73
CA PHE A 143 -28.62 6.41 -10.29
C PHE A 143 -28.15 5.49 -9.16
N GLU A 144 -29.03 5.19 -8.23
CA GLU A 144 -28.97 3.93 -7.49
C GLU A 144 -29.29 2.83 -8.50
N LEU A 145 -28.26 2.18 -9.03
CA LEU A 145 -28.44 0.91 -9.73
C LEU A 145 -28.88 -0.10 -8.67
N ASP A 146 -30.16 -0.45 -8.74
CA ASP A 146 -30.75 -1.52 -7.96
C ASP A 146 -29.90 -2.80 -8.15
N GLU A 147 -29.39 -3.36 -7.04
CA GLU A 147 -28.65 -4.65 -7.05
C GLU A 147 -29.48 -5.77 -7.72
N SER A 148 -30.82 -5.60 -7.82
CA SER A 148 -31.70 -6.49 -8.56
C SER A 148 -31.51 -6.45 -10.08
N GLU A 149 -30.85 -5.42 -10.65
CA GLU A 149 -30.51 -5.38 -12.09
C GLU A 149 -29.29 -6.23 -12.42
N LEU A 150 -28.39 -6.48 -11.48
CA LEU A 150 -27.30 -7.46 -11.60
C LEU A 150 -27.85 -8.89 -11.71
N ASP A 151 -29.01 -9.15 -11.16
CA ASP A 151 -29.64 -10.48 -11.12
C ASP A 151 -30.40 -10.84 -12.42
N ARG A 152 -30.54 -9.92 -13.39
CA ARG A 152 -31.23 -10.13 -14.66
C ARG A 152 -30.30 -10.22 -15.87
N GLY A 153 -28.99 -10.03 -15.69
CA GLY A 153 -28.01 -10.15 -16.74
C GLY A 153 -27.61 -11.60 -17.01
N HIS A 154 -27.40 -11.94 -18.29
CA HIS A 154 -26.87 -13.24 -18.66
C HIS A 154 -25.39 -13.30 -18.35
N LEU A 155 -25.00 -14.13 -17.36
CA LEU A 155 -23.58 -14.34 -17.03
C LEU A 155 -22.91 -15.17 -18.11
N ILE A 156 -21.83 -14.66 -18.67
CA ILE A 156 -20.98 -15.33 -19.64
C ILE A 156 -19.70 -15.76 -18.92
N ASP A 157 -19.51 -17.05 -18.78
CA ASP A 157 -18.39 -17.67 -18.07
C ASP A 157 -17.83 -18.87 -18.84
N PRO A 158 -17.15 -18.63 -19.97
CA PRO A 158 -16.65 -19.71 -20.84
C PRO A 158 -15.51 -20.51 -20.21
N HIS A 159 -14.90 -20.00 -19.14
CA HIS A 159 -13.70 -20.57 -18.52
C HIS A 159 -13.93 -21.10 -17.10
N GLY A 160 -15.18 -21.17 -16.62
CA GLY A 160 -15.52 -21.74 -15.32
C GLY A 160 -15.12 -20.91 -14.11
N GLY A 161 -15.01 -19.59 -14.27
CA GLY A 161 -14.62 -18.67 -13.20
C GLY A 161 -15.56 -18.70 -12.00
N GLN A 162 -16.89 -18.89 -12.21
CA GLN A 162 -17.84 -19.06 -11.12
C GLN A 162 -17.56 -20.31 -10.29
N GLN A 163 -17.13 -21.41 -10.93
CA GLN A 163 -16.75 -22.62 -10.21
C GLN A 163 -15.49 -22.40 -9.41
N ASP A 164 -14.48 -21.71 -9.97
CA ASP A 164 -13.25 -21.37 -9.27
C ASP A 164 -13.50 -20.38 -8.11
N LEU A 165 -14.45 -19.43 -8.23
CA LEU A 165 -14.88 -18.59 -7.12
C LEU A 165 -15.48 -19.42 -5.97
N ARG A 166 -16.39 -20.37 -6.27
CA ARG A 166 -16.97 -21.26 -5.25
C ARG A 166 -15.93 -22.14 -4.59
N ASN A 167 -14.96 -22.64 -5.37
CA ASN A 167 -13.89 -23.51 -4.88
C ASN A 167 -12.71 -22.72 -4.27
N LYS A 168 -12.73 -21.39 -4.34
CA LYS A 168 -11.67 -20.50 -3.85
C LYS A 168 -10.32 -20.81 -4.52
N VAL A 169 -10.30 -20.87 -5.86
CA VAL A 169 -9.13 -21.20 -6.67
C VAL A 169 -8.75 -20.05 -7.58
N LEU A 170 -7.47 -19.71 -7.61
CA LEU A 170 -6.85 -18.80 -8.56
C LEU A 170 -6.25 -19.62 -9.71
N ARG A 171 -6.95 -19.67 -10.83
CA ARG A 171 -6.58 -20.44 -12.03
C ARG A 171 -6.36 -19.50 -13.19
N HIS A 172 -5.28 -19.69 -13.97
CA HIS A 172 -5.08 -19.00 -15.23
C HIS A 172 -6.13 -19.43 -16.27
N VAL A 173 -6.43 -18.55 -17.22
CA VAL A 173 -7.48 -18.82 -18.20
C VAL A 173 -6.99 -19.75 -19.30
N THR A 174 -5.90 -19.39 -19.96
CA THR A 174 -5.29 -20.13 -21.08
C THR A 174 -3.78 -19.92 -21.09
N ASP A 175 -3.07 -20.58 -22.03
CA ASP A 175 -1.62 -20.38 -22.25
C ASP A 175 -1.26 -18.93 -22.63
N ALA A 176 -2.22 -18.10 -23.04
CA ALA A 176 -2.03 -16.66 -23.20
C ALA A 176 -1.54 -15.97 -21.92
N PHE A 177 -1.67 -16.62 -20.76
CA PHE A 177 -1.07 -16.17 -19.49
C PHE A 177 0.44 -15.88 -19.63
N ARG A 178 1.17 -16.66 -20.45
CA ARG A 178 2.61 -16.49 -20.69
C ARG A 178 2.96 -15.20 -21.43
N GLU A 179 2.00 -14.55 -22.06
CA GLU A 179 2.25 -13.35 -22.85
C GLU A 179 2.71 -12.18 -21.99
N ASP A 180 2.17 -12.03 -20.77
CA ASP A 180 2.53 -10.94 -19.88
C ASP A 180 3.04 -11.46 -18.52
N PRO A 181 4.36 -11.41 -18.25
CA PRO A 181 4.94 -11.92 -17.02
C PRO A 181 4.47 -11.17 -15.77
N VAL A 182 3.88 -9.98 -15.89
CA VAL A 182 3.28 -9.27 -14.74
C VAL A 182 2.11 -10.06 -14.15
N ARG A 183 1.51 -10.98 -14.90
CA ARG A 183 0.43 -11.84 -14.40
C ARG A 183 0.87 -12.71 -13.22
N ILE A 184 2.16 -13.06 -13.11
CA ILE A 184 2.74 -13.72 -11.93
C ILE A 184 2.51 -12.87 -10.68
N LEU A 185 2.84 -11.58 -10.75
CA LEU A 185 2.63 -10.64 -9.65
C LEU A 185 1.13 -10.43 -9.36
N ARG A 186 0.31 -10.41 -10.40
CA ARG A 186 -1.15 -10.27 -10.26
C ARG A 186 -1.77 -11.45 -9.53
N VAL A 187 -1.40 -12.70 -9.88
CA VAL A 187 -1.84 -13.91 -9.13
C VAL A 187 -1.43 -13.82 -7.67
N ALA A 188 -0.18 -13.48 -7.39
CA ALA A 188 0.33 -13.32 -6.03
C ALA A 188 -0.43 -12.23 -5.25
N ARG A 189 -0.74 -11.10 -5.88
CA ARG A 189 -1.56 -10.04 -5.30
C ARG A 189 -3.00 -10.50 -5.04
N PHE A 190 -3.60 -11.27 -5.94
CA PHE A 190 -4.94 -11.82 -5.71
C PHE A 190 -4.93 -12.82 -4.55
N ALA A 191 -3.87 -13.61 -4.37
CA ALA A 191 -3.71 -14.47 -3.20
C ALA A 191 -3.64 -13.67 -1.89
N ALA A 192 -3.01 -12.48 -1.90
CA ALA A 192 -3.00 -11.58 -0.75
C ALA A 192 -4.37 -10.95 -0.47
N ARG A 193 -5.14 -10.65 -1.54
CA ARG A 193 -6.50 -10.09 -1.41
C ARG A 193 -7.52 -11.13 -0.94
N PHE A 194 -7.45 -12.33 -1.50
CA PHE A 194 -8.33 -13.46 -1.20
C PHE A 194 -7.53 -14.53 -0.44
N ALA A 195 -7.29 -14.27 0.85
CA ALA A 195 -6.36 -15.04 1.67
C ALA A 195 -6.70 -16.54 1.79
N ASP A 196 -7.97 -16.88 1.60
CA ASP A 196 -8.51 -18.25 1.65
C ASP A 196 -8.55 -18.93 0.26
N PHE A 197 -8.06 -18.25 -0.79
CA PHE A 197 -7.94 -18.86 -2.13
C PHE A 197 -6.58 -19.54 -2.28
N SER A 198 -6.58 -20.72 -2.90
CA SER A 198 -5.38 -21.44 -3.33
C SER A 198 -5.05 -21.14 -4.78
N VAL A 199 -3.77 -21.16 -5.12
CA VAL A 199 -3.35 -21.14 -6.54
C VAL A 199 -3.47 -22.55 -7.12
N ALA A 200 -4.12 -22.68 -8.28
CA ALA A 200 -4.25 -23.97 -8.96
C ALA A 200 -2.86 -24.57 -9.25
N PRO A 201 -2.65 -25.89 -9.06
CA PRO A 201 -1.34 -26.52 -9.27
C PRO A 201 -0.76 -26.26 -10.66
N GLU A 202 -1.58 -26.34 -11.70
CA GLU A 202 -1.20 -26.04 -13.08
C GLU A 202 -0.82 -24.57 -13.31
N THR A 203 -1.46 -23.64 -12.59
CA THR A 203 -1.10 -22.21 -12.62
C THR A 203 0.23 -21.97 -11.94
N MET A 204 0.45 -22.61 -10.79
CA MET A 204 1.73 -22.54 -10.08
C MET A 204 2.86 -23.13 -10.94
N GLN A 205 2.61 -24.26 -11.61
CA GLN A 205 3.59 -24.88 -12.52
C GLN A 205 3.91 -23.95 -13.68
N LEU A 206 2.89 -23.35 -14.33
CA LEU A 206 3.06 -22.38 -15.40
C LEU A 206 3.91 -21.18 -14.97
N MET A 207 3.65 -20.62 -13.78
CA MET A 207 4.45 -19.52 -13.22
C MET A 207 5.91 -19.93 -12.98
N ARG A 208 6.17 -21.15 -12.48
CA ARG A 208 7.54 -21.67 -12.29
C ARG A 208 8.29 -21.77 -13.62
N GLU A 209 7.63 -22.26 -14.65
CA GLU A 209 8.20 -22.35 -16.01
C GLU A 209 8.55 -20.97 -16.54
N MET A 210 7.63 -19.99 -16.45
CA MET A 210 7.89 -18.61 -16.88
C MET A 210 9.08 -17.99 -16.15
N VAL A 211 9.22 -18.24 -14.85
CA VAL A 211 10.37 -17.77 -14.07
C VAL A 211 11.66 -18.45 -14.50
N ALA A 212 11.63 -19.77 -14.75
CA ALA A 212 12.79 -20.52 -15.23
C ALA A 212 13.24 -20.07 -16.63
N ASP A 213 12.29 -19.69 -17.49
CA ASP A 213 12.54 -19.14 -18.84
C ASP A 213 13.05 -17.68 -18.79
N GLY A 214 13.17 -17.08 -17.59
CA GLY A 214 13.71 -15.72 -17.40
C GLY A 214 12.71 -14.60 -17.66
N GLU A 215 11.43 -14.89 -17.84
CA GLU A 215 10.40 -13.88 -18.13
C GLU A 215 10.27 -12.83 -17.00
N ALA A 216 10.50 -13.22 -15.76
CA ALA A 216 10.46 -12.32 -14.60
C ALA A 216 11.56 -11.24 -14.63
N ASP A 217 12.68 -11.48 -15.34
CA ASP A 217 13.82 -10.55 -15.43
C ASP A 217 13.54 -9.37 -16.35
N HIS A 218 12.53 -9.49 -17.22
CA HIS A 218 12.14 -8.47 -18.20
C HIS A 218 10.98 -7.58 -17.70
N LEU A 219 10.57 -7.71 -16.44
CA LEU A 219 9.50 -6.90 -15.88
C LEU A 219 9.92 -5.44 -15.71
N VAL A 220 9.02 -4.54 -16.13
CA VAL A 220 9.20 -3.10 -15.98
C VAL A 220 9.08 -2.71 -14.50
N PRO A 221 10.08 -1.99 -13.93
CA PRO A 221 10.11 -1.65 -12.51
C PRO A 221 8.82 -1.00 -11.97
N GLU A 222 8.23 -0.10 -12.75
CA GLU A 222 7.01 0.61 -12.36
C GLU A 222 5.80 -0.33 -12.24
N ARG A 223 5.71 -1.34 -13.14
CA ARG A 223 4.66 -2.36 -13.06
C ARG A 223 4.86 -3.29 -11.86
N VAL A 224 6.12 -3.65 -11.59
CA VAL A 224 6.47 -4.45 -10.39
C VAL A 224 6.07 -3.68 -9.14
N TRP A 225 6.43 -2.40 -9.05
CA TRP A 225 6.08 -1.56 -7.91
C TRP A 225 4.56 -1.43 -7.73
N GLN A 226 3.80 -1.22 -8.81
CA GLN A 226 2.35 -1.09 -8.75
C GLN A 226 1.68 -2.34 -8.17
N GLU A 227 2.07 -3.53 -8.63
CA GLU A 227 1.51 -4.79 -8.10
C GLU A 227 1.98 -5.07 -6.67
N LEU A 228 3.25 -4.78 -6.36
CA LEU A 228 3.80 -4.89 -5.01
C LEU A 228 3.07 -3.97 -4.02
N ALA A 229 2.88 -2.70 -4.38
CA ALA A 229 2.18 -1.73 -3.54
C ALA A 229 0.72 -2.16 -3.26
N ARG A 230 0.00 -2.61 -4.31
CA ARG A 230 -1.36 -3.14 -4.14
C ARG A 230 -1.39 -4.42 -3.30
N GLY A 231 -0.40 -5.29 -3.44
CA GLY A 231 -0.26 -6.50 -2.63
C GLY A 231 0.04 -6.21 -1.16
N LEU A 232 0.91 -5.23 -0.89
CA LEU A 232 1.18 -4.76 0.47
C LEU A 232 -0.09 -4.19 1.13
N MET A 233 -0.96 -3.51 0.37
CA MET A 233 -2.22 -2.95 0.86
C MET A 233 -3.36 -3.97 0.94
N ALA A 234 -3.14 -5.22 0.54
CA ALA A 234 -4.13 -6.27 0.65
C ALA A 234 -4.40 -6.70 2.11
N HIS A 235 -5.44 -7.52 2.29
CA HIS A 235 -5.87 -8.02 3.59
C HIS A 235 -4.81 -8.89 4.27
N LYS A 236 -4.11 -9.75 3.49
CA LYS A 236 -3.06 -10.65 3.99
C LYS A 236 -1.82 -10.56 3.11
N PRO A 237 -0.98 -9.52 3.28
CA PRO A 237 0.17 -9.26 2.42
C PRO A 237 1.17 -10.42 2.35
N SER A 238 1.33 -11.19 3.43
CA SER A 238 2.23 -12.36 3.47
C SER A 238 2.00 -13.32 2.31
N ARG A 239 0.74 -13.56 1.93
CA ARG A 239 0.37 -14.49 0.88
C ARG A 239 0.96 -14.14 -0.49
N MET A 240 1.16 -12.84 -0.78
CA MET A 240 1.85 -12.42 -2.01
C MET A 240 3.27 -12.96 -2.05
N PHE A 241 4.01 -12.80 -0.96
CA PHE A 241 5.42 -13.20 -0.88
C PHE A 241 5.56 -14.73 -0.85
N GLU A 242 4.64 -15.43 -0.20
CA GLU A 242 4.59 -16.90 -0.20
C GLU A 242 4.42 -17.45 -1.62
N VAL A 243 3.46 -16.93 -2.39
CA VAL A 243 3.20 -17.34 -3.78
C VAL A 243 4.40 -17.00 -4.68
N LEU A 244 4.95 -15.77 -4.56
CA LEU A 244 6.14 -15.38 -5.33
C LEU A 244 7.36 -16.23 -4.99
N ARG A 245 7.52 -16.64 -3.74
CA ARG A 245 8.59 -17.53 -3.31
C ARG A 245 8.39 -18.93 -3.86
N GLU A 246 7.17 -19.45 -3.79
CA GLU A 246 6.83 -20.80 -4.25
C GLU A 246 7.07 -20.98 -5.75
N CYS A 247 6.79 -19.96 -6.57
CA CYS A 247 7.07 -20.00 -8.01
C CYS A 247 8.50 -19.55 -8.38
N GLY A 248 9.34 -19.15 -7.40
CA GLY A 248 10.71 -18.68 -7.64
C GLY A 248 10.83 -17.21 -8.06
N ALA A 249 9.73 -16.50 -8.28
CA ALA A 249 9.76 -15.09 -8.71
C ALA A 249 10.32 -14.15 -7.64
N LEU A 250 10.15 -14.48 -6.34
CA LEU A 250 10.67 -13.66 -5.26
C LEU A 250 12.20 -13.54 -5.32
N GLU A 251 12.89 -14.61 -5.64
CA GLU A 251 14.36 -14.62 -5.77
C GLU A 251 14.84 -13.72 -6.90
N ARG A 252 14.07 -13.62 -7.99
CA ARG A 252 14.41 -12.78 -9.15
C ARG A 252 14.12 -11.31 -8.89
N LEU A 253 13.00 -10.98 -8.25
CA LEU A 253 12.49 -9.62 -8.07
C LEU A 253 13.01 -8.94 -6.80
N LEU A 254 13.04 -9.68 -5.70
CA LEU A 254 13.41 -9.23 -4.35
C LEU A 254 14.29 -10.26 -3.65
N PRO A 255 15.50 -10.53 -4.18
CA PRO A 255 16.43 -11.50 -3.60
C PRO A 255 16.78 -11.17 -2.15
N GLU A 256 16.77 -9.88 -1.77
CA GLU A 256 17.04 -9.44 -0.41
C GLU A 256 15.98 -9.95 0.58
N VAL A 257 14.72 -9.97 0.15
CA VAL A 257 13.59 -10.52 0.92
C VAL A 257 13.67 -12.05 0.93
N ASN A 258 13.90 -12.67 -0.23
CA ASN A 258 13.98 -14.14 -0.35
C ASN A 258 15.05 -14.74 0.55
N LYS A 259 16.16 -14.05 0.77
CA LYS A 259 17.28 -14.50 1.62
C LYS A 259 16.98 -14.52 3.12
N LEU A 260 15.84 -14.00 3.57
CA LEU A 260 15.49 -13.97 4.99
C LEU A 260 15.00 -15.34 5.50
N TRP A 261 14.46 -16.19 4.64
CA TRP A 261 14.05 -17.52 5.03
C TRP A 261 15.26 -18.43 5.30
N GLY A 262 15.17 -19.22 6.36
CA GLY A 262 16.24 -20.08 6.83
C GLY A 262 17.30 -19.33 7.66
N VAL A 263 17.15 -18.04 7.91
CA VAL A 263 18.06 -17.24 8.72
C VAL A 263 17.57 -17.20 10.16
N PRO A 264 18.30 -17.84 11.12
CA PRO A 264 17.84 -17.97 12.50
C PRO A 264 18.02 -16.68 13.29
N GLN A 265 17.07 -16.36 14.17
CA GLN A 265 17.08 -15.30 15.16
C GLN A 265 17.14 -15.89 16.57
N ARG A 266 17.39 -15.03 17.56
CA ARG A 266 17.39 -15.43 18.96
C ARG A 266 15.97 -15.69 19.44
N ALA A 267 15.69 -16.91 19.90
CA ALA A 267 14.36 -17.36 20.33
C ALA A 267 13.78 -16.54 21.49
N GLU A 268 14.65 -15.94 22.32
CA GLU A 268 14.21 -15.11 23.46
C GLU A 268 13.48 -13.83 23.03
N TYR A 269 13.74 -13.37 21.80
CA TYR A 269 13.12 -12.16 21.25
C TYR A 269 12.18 -12.47 20.07
N HIS A 270 12.39 -13.61 19.39
CA HIS A 270 11.65 -14.03 18.21
C HIS A 270 11.29 -15.52 18.33
N PRO A 271 10.15 -15.83 18.98
CA PRO A 271 9.75 -17.24 19.20
C PRO A 271 9.58 -18.03 17.89
N GLU A 272 9.28 -17.36 16.79
CA GLU A 272 9.20 -17.92 15.43
C GLU A 272 10.56 -18.32 14.85
N ILE A 273 11.66 -17.83 15.41
CA ILE A 273 13.07 -18.09 15.07
C ILE A 273 13.45 -17.68 13.64
N ASP A 274 12.70 -18.07 12.61
CA ASP A 274 13.02 -17.79 11.20
C ASP A 274 12.70 -16.34 10.85
N THR A 275 13.69 -15.61 10.28
CA THR A 275 13.54 -14.20 9.92
C THR A 275 12.52 -13.97 8.80
N GLY A 276 12.40 -14.89 7.83
CA GLY A 276 11.43 -14.80 6.75
C GLY A 276 10.00 -15.01 7.26
N VAL A 277 9.81 -15.96 8.18
CA VAL A 277 8.52 -16.19 8.85
C VAL A 277 8.14 -14.96 9.68
N HIS A 278 9.08 -14.42 10.45
CA HIS A 278 8.87 -13.18 11.19
C HIS A 278 8.41 -12.03 10.27
N LEU A 279 9.10 -11.81 9.15
CA LEU A 279 8.73 -10.76 8.22
C LEU A 279 7.29 -10.92 7.70
N MET A 280 6.85 -12.14 7.41
CA MET A 280 5.46 -12.40 7.00
C MET A 280 4.46 -12.01 8.08
N MET A 281 4.75 -12.33 9.35
CA MET A 281 3.92 -11.96 10.49
C MET A 281 3.88 -10.44 10.70
N VAL A 282 5.00 -9.74 10.51
CA VAL A 282 5.08 -8.26 10.58
C VAL A 282 4.22 -7.62 9.49
N LEU A 283 4.26 -8.15 8.25
CA LEU A 283 3.43 -7.66 7.16
C LEU A 283 1.93 -7.85 7.43
N ASP A 284 1.53 -9.00 7.94
CA ASP A 284 0.13 -9.27 8.30
C ASP A 284 -0.32 -8.40 9.49
N MET A 285 0.58 -8.14 10.45
CA MET A 285 0.32 -7.19 11.54
C MET A 285 0.14 -5.76 11.01
N SER A 286 0.90 -5.36 10.01
CA SER A 286 0.75 -4.04 9.39
C SER A 286 -0.61 -3.88 8.69
N ALA A 287 -1.16 -4.97 8.14
CA ALA A 287 -2.51 -4.98 7.60
C ALA A 287 -3.57 -4.94 8.71
N ARG A 288 -3.38 -5.69 9.79
CA ARG A 288 -4.27 -5.70 10.97
C ARG A 288 -4.36 -4.34 11.65
N LEU A 289 -3.27 -3.57 11.66
CA LEU A 289 -3.21 -2.21 12.21
C LEU A 289 -3.60 -1.12 11.19
N ASP A 290 -4.14 -1.51 10.03
CA ASP A 290 -4.53 -0.62 8.94
C ASP A 290 -3.44 0.41 8.57
N ALA A 291 -2.20 -0.05 8.58
CA ALA A 291 -1.05 0.80 8.31
C ALA A 291 -1.04 1.30 6.84
N PRO A 292 -0.68 2.56 6.58
CA PRO A 292 -0.57 3.09 5.22
C PRO A 292 0.61 2.47 4.46
N LEU A 293 0.59 2.58 3.12
CA LEU A 293 1.56 1.95 2.22
C LEU A 293 3.02 2.19 2.63
N ALA A 294 3.38 3.42 2.98
CA ALA A 294 4.74 3.75 3.37
C ALA A 294 5.21 2.97 4.60
N VAL A 295 4.31 2.75 5.57
CA VAL A 295 4.59 1.94 6.77
C VAL A 295 4.72 0.47 6.42
N ARG A 296 3.82 -0.08 5.59
CA ARG A 296 3.89 -1.50 5.16
C ARG A 296 5.15 -1.78 4.36
N PHE A 297 5.56 -0.85 3.50
CA PHE A 297 6.84 -0.95 2.78
C PHE A 297 8.05 -0.84 3.73
N ALA A 298 7.98 0.02 4.76
CA ALA A 298 9.02 0.09 5.79
C ALA A 298 9.11 -1.23 6.58
N CYS A 299 7.98 -1.84 6.92
CA CYS A 299 7.93 -3.18 7.52
C CYS A 299 8.57 -4.24 6.63
N LEU A 300 8.32 -4.21 5.29
CA LEU A 300 8.95 -5.15 4.36
C LEU A 300 10.48 -5.05 4.38
N CYS A 301 11.02 -3.84 4.58
CA CYS A 301 12.44 -3.57 4.35
C CYS A 301 13.30 -3.44 5.63
N HIS A 302 12.69 -3.40 6.83
CA HIS A 302 13.41 -3.04 8.06
C HIS A 302 14.58 -3.98 8.37
N ASP A 303 14.42 -5.26 8.09
CA ASP A 303 15.32 -6.34 8.47
C ASP A 303 16.09 -7.01 7.31
N LEU A 304 16.10 -6.42 6.10
CA LEU A 304 16.80 -6.99 4.93
C LEU A 304 18.26 -7.37 5.22
N GLY A 305 18.92 -6.60 6.08
CA GLY A 305 20.32 -6.83 6.48
C GLY A 305 20.56 -8.11 7.28
N LYS A 306 19.52 -8.71 7.87
CA LYS A 306 19.64 -10.00 8.57
C LYS A 306 19.98 -11.13 7.60
N GLY A 307 19.46 -11.09 6.36
CA GLY A 307 19.76 -12.07 5.31
C GLY A 307 21.21 -12.10 4.82
N SER A 308 22.02 -11.12 5.23
CA SER A 308 23.45 -11.04 4.91
C SER A 308 24.36 -11.16 6.15
N THR A 309 23.83 -11.66 7.26
CA THR A 309 24.63 -11.88 8.48
C THR A 309 25.59 -13.05 8.26
N PRO A 310 26.90 -12.89 8.53
CA PRO A 310 27.86 -13.98 8.47
C PRO A 310 27.46 -15.15 9.39
N ALA A 311 27.72 -16.39 8.94
CA ALA A 311 27.29 -17.60 9.65
C ALA A 311 27.88 -17.73 11.06
N ASP A 312 29.10 -17.23 11.26
CA ASP A 312 29.80 -17.24 12.55
C ASP A 312 29.23 -16.22 13.55
N VAL A 313 28.42 -15.26 13.09
CA VAL A 313 27.77 -14.23 13.93
C VAL A 313 26.36 -14.67 14.35
N LEU A 314 25.73 -15.56 13.60
CA LEU A 314 24.37 -16.04 13.88
C LEU A 314 24.27 -16.70 15.27
N PRO A 315 23.12 -16.57 15.95
CA PRO A 315 21.88 -15.87 15.58
C PRO A 315 21.88 -14.37 15.97
N LYS A 316 23.03 -13.73 16.16
CA LYS A 316 23.17 -12.32 16.47
C LYS A 316 23.34 -11.52 15.18
N HIS A 317 22.45 -10.59 14.92
CA HIS A 317 22.46 -9.81 13.69
C HIS A 317 23.16 -8.44 13.88
N ILE A 318 24.37 -8.42 14.43
CA ILE A 318 25.09 -7.18 14.73
C ILE A 318 25.24 -6.33 13.48
N GLY A 319 24.77 -5.06 13.53
CA GLY A 319 24.86 -4.10 12.45
C GLY A 319 23.94 -4.39 11.26
N HIS A 320 22.89 -5.19 11.44
CA HIS A 320 21.89 -5.44 10.39
C HIS A 320 21.17 -4.16 9.96
N GLU A 321 21.00 -3.19 10.84
CA GLU A 321 20.34 -1.92 10.56
C GLU A 321 21.07 -1.14 9.43
N ILE A 322 22.41 -1.08 9.49
CA ILE A 322 23.21 -0.40 8.46
C ILE A 322 23.16 -1.20 7.16
N ARG A 323 23.19 -2.54 7.23
CA ARG A 323 23.07 -3.41 6.06
C ARG A 323 21.69 -3.32 5.43
N SER A 324 20.61 -3.25 6.26
CA SER A 324 19.23 -3.05 5.80
C SER A 324 19.10 -1.74 5.02
N ALA A 325 19.60 -0.63 5.57
CA ALA A 325 19.55 0.67 4.90
C ALA A 325 20.32 0.69 3.56
N LYS A 326 21.43 -0.06 3.45
CA LYS A 326 22.16 -0.19 2.19
C LYS A 326 21.36 -1.00 1.17
N LEU A 327 20.85 -2.17 1.54
CA LEU A 327 20.04 -3.03 0.66
C LEU A 327 18.75 -2.33 0.24
N LEU A 328 18.10 -1.62 1.15
CA LEU A 328 16.91 -0.80 0.86
C LEU A 328 17.16 0.21 -0.26
N LYS A 329 18.31 0.86 -0.27
CA LYS A 329 18.66 1.82 -1.34
C LYS A 329 18.66 1.15 -2.70
N ASP A 330 19.23 -0.05 -2.81
CA ASP A 330 19.29 -0.82 -4.05
C ASP A 330 17.89 -1.29 -4.49
N VAL A 331 17.07 -1.78 -3.56
CA VAL A 331 15.67 -2.14 -3.81
C VAL A 331 14.88 -0.94 -4.32
N CYS A 332 14.99 0.22 -3.66
CA CYS A 332 14.27 1.43 -4.03
C CYS A 332 14.67 1.95 -5.42
N GLN A 333 15.94 1.87 -5.76
CA GLN A 333 16.45 2.27 -7.08
C GLN A 333 15.94 1.32 -8.16
N ARG A 334 16.05 0.00 -7.93
CA ARG A 334 15.62 -1.05 -8.86
C ARG A 334 14.13 -1.00 -9.15
N LEU A 335 13.29 -0.81 -8.13
CA LEU A 335 11.83 -0.81 -8.25
C LEU A 335 11.22 0.58 -8.43
N ARG A 336 12.02 1.65 -8.48
CA ARG A 336 11.56 3.04 -8.58
C ARG A 336 10.54 3.42 -7.51
N VAL A 337 10.84 3.03 -6.27
CA VAL A 337 9.96 3.25 -5.12
C VAL A 337 9.77 4.76 -4.87
N PRO A 338 8.53 5.23 -4.62
CA PRO A 338 8.25 6.62 -4.30
C PRO A 338 9.05 7.14 -3.10
N THR A 339 9.38 8.43 -3.14
CA THR A 339 10.24 9.08 -2.13
C THR A 339 9.69 8.94 -0.71
N GLU A 340 8.38 9.07 -0.52
CA GLU A 340 7.74 8.92 0.79
C GLU A 340 8.00 7.53 1.40
N CYS A 341 7.77 6.46 0.63
CA CYS A 341 8.02 5.09 1.08
C CYS A 341 9.51 4.86 1.39
N ARG A 342 10.39 5.36 0.52
CA ARG A 342 11.85 5.24 0.68
C ARG A 342 12.37 5.95 1.93
N GLU A 343 11.96 7.21 2.15
CA GLU A 343 12.42 8.00 3.30
C GLU A 343 11.96 7.40 4.62
N LEU A 344 10.72 6.93 4.70
CA LEU A 344 10.21 6.29 5.91
C LEU A 344 10.95 4.98 6.19
N ALA A 345 11.11 4.14 5.17
CA ALA A 345 11.78 2.85 5.30
C ALA A 345 13.25 2.99 5.70
N ASP A 346 13.98 4.03 5.22
CA ASP A 346 15.36 4.28 5.64
C ASP A 346 15.46 4.61 7.12
N VAL A 347 14.57 5.43 7.65
CA VAL A 347 14.54 5.74 9.10
C VAL A 347 14.22 4.50 9.91
N VAL A 348 13.21 3.72 9.52
CA VAL A 348 12.82 2.49 10.22
C VAL A 348 13.97 1.48 10.19
N ALA A 349 14.59 1.23 9.03
CA ALA A 349 15.70 0.31 8.90
C ALA A 349 16.88 0.67 9.82
N ARG A 350 17.16 1.97 10.02
CA ARG A 350 18.27 2.43 10.87
C ARG A 350 17.95 2.45 12.35
N GLU A 351 16.73 2.78 12.72
CA GLU A 351 16.41 3.18 14.09
C GLU A 351 15.43 2.23 14.82
N HIS A 352 14.82 1.22 14.15
CA HIS A 352 13.86 0.32 14.81
C HIS A 352 14.45 -0.34 16.07
N GLY A 353 15.70 -0.82 16.02
CA GLY A 353 16.38 -1.42 17.15
C GLY A 353 16.60 -0.44 18.31
N ASN A 354 16.84 0.85 18.04
CA ASN A 354 16.94 1.89 19.05
C ASN A 354 15.56 2.24 19.63
N ILE A 355 14.53 2.26 18.80
CA ILE A 355 13.14 2.52 19.21
C ILE A 355 12.66 1.41 20.15
N HIS A 356 12.90 0.15 19.84
CA HIS A 356 12.54 -0.97 20.74
C HIS A 356 13.19 -0.86 22.13
N ARG A 357 14.44 -0.40 22.18
CA ARG A 357 15.19 -0.20 23.44
C ARG A 357 14.93 1.13 24.11
N SER A 358 14.08 1.99 23.57
CA SER A 358 13.90 3.37 24.05
C SER A 358 13.37 3.47 25.47
N LEU A 359 12.77 2.41 26.02
CA LEU A 359 12.36 2.39 27.45
C LEU A 359 13.56 2.53 28.41
N ASP A 360 14.73 2.04 28.02
CA ASP A 360 15.95 2.10 28.81
C ASP A 360 16.75 3.39 28.59
N PHE A 361 16.31 4.25 27.66
CA PHE A 361 17.04 5.46 27.29
C PHE A 361 16.83 6.60 28.29
N ASN A 362 17.91 7.27 28.64
CA ASN A 362 17.85 8.55 29.34
C ASN A 362 17.40 9.69 28.38
N ALA A 363 17.12 10.87 28.96
CA ALA A 363 16.63 12.01 28.19
C ALA A 363 17.55 12.40 27.02
N ALA A 364 18.86 12.38 27.21
CA ALA A 364 19.82 12.72 26.16
C ALA A 364 19.81 11.69 25.02
N ALA A 365 19.64 10.40 25.33
CA ALA A 365 19.54 9.36 24.31
C ALA A 365 18.20 9.46 23.55
N LEU A 366 17.09 9.79 24.23
CA LEU A 366 15.79 10.04 23.59
C LEU A 366 15.85 11.22 22.63
N VAL A 367 16.40 12.36 23.05
CA VAL A 367 16.53 13.54 22.17
C VAL A 367 17.38 13.23 20.93
N ARG A 368 18.53 12.56 21.11
CA ARG A 368 19.34 12.12 19.96
C ARG A 368 18.59 11.17 19.01
N LEU A 369 17.77 10.26 19.53
CA LEU A 369 16.93 9.39 18.72
C LEU A 369 15.90 10.21 17.93
N LEU A 370 15.21 11.15 18.56
CA LEU A 370 14.27 12.05 17.90
C LEU A 370 14.93 12.88 16.78
N GLU A 371 16.15 13.36 17.01
CA GLU A 371 16.94 14.11 16.02
C GLU A 371 17.34 13.22 14.83
N ARG A 372 17.80 11.98 15.06
CA ARG A 372 18.12 11.04 13.96
C ARG A 372 16.90 10.65 13.15
N CYS A 373 15.72 10.56 13.78
CA CYS A 373 14.45 10.37 13.09
C CYS A 373 13.94 11.63 12.38
N ASP A 374 14.60 12.79 12.54
CA ASP A 374 14.12 14.11 12.10
C ASP A 374 12.70 14.42 12.63
N ALA A 375 12.39 13.90 13.83
CA ALA A 375 11.05 13.89 14.40
C ALA A 375 10.57 15.29 14.80
N ILE A 376 11.49 16.15 15.26
CA ILE A 376 11.14 17.51 15.73
C ILE A 376 10.64 18.35 14.56
N ARG A 377 11.21 18.17 13.38
CA ARG A 377 10.84 18.88 12.15
C ARG A 377 9.68 18.21 11.41
N LYS A 378 9.61 16.87 11.48
CA LYS A 378 8.60 16.05 10.78
C LYS A 378 7.86 15.13 11.78
N PRO A 379 7.02 15.66 12.69
CA PRO A 379 6.38 14.86 13.75
C PRO A 379 5.46 13.75 13.22
N ALA A 380 4.73 14.01 12.14
CA ALA A 380 3.88 13.00 11.50
C ALA A 380 4.68 11.79 11.01
N ARG A 381 5.93 12.00 10.53
CA ARG A 381 6.81 10.91 10.12
C ARG A 381 7.21 10.03 11.30
N LEU A 382 7.45 10.61 12.50
CA LEU A 382 7.73 9.81 13.68
C LEU A 382 6.56 8.88 14.02
N ALA A 383 5.33 9.36 13.96
CA ALA A 383 4.15 8.52 14.22
C ALA A 383 4.11 7.29 13.29
N SER A 384 4.45 7.47 12.00
CA SER A 384 4.56 6.38 11.01
C SER A 384 5.73 5.44 11.32
N VAL A 385 6.90 5.96 11.72
CA VAL A 385 8.05 5.16 12.16
C VAL A 385 7.68 4.30 13.37
N LEU A 386 7.01 4.87 14.36
CA LEU A 386 6.57 4.17 15.57
C LEU A 386 5.53 3.09 15.24
N LEU A 387 4.63 3.34 14.29
CA LEU A 387 3.67 2.34 13.83
C LEU A 387 4.38 1.16 13.15
N ALA A 388 5.41 1.40 12.33
CA ALA A 388 6.20 0.32 11.73
C ALA A 388 6.92 -0.53 12.80
N CYS A 389 7.50 0.11 13.82
CA CYS A 389 8.13 -0.60 14.93
C CYS A 389 7.11 -1.34 15.81
N GLU A 390 5.90 -0.83 15.97
CA GLU A 390 4.82 -1.54 16.64
C GLU A 390 4.40 -2.78 15.85
N CYS A 391 4.31 -2.69 14.51
CA CYS A 391 4.07 -3.85 13.64
C CYS A 391 5.14 -4.92 13.81
N ASP A 392 6.42 -4.55 13.87
CA ASP A 392 7.54 -5.46 14.13
C ASP A 392 7.41 -6.14 15.50
N ALA A 393 7.19 -5.36 16.57
CA ALA A 393 7.08 -5.89 17.92
C ALA A 393 5.90 -6.85 18.08
N ARG A 394 4.74 -6.50 17.52
CA ARG A 394 3.50 -7.28 17.60
C ARG A 394 3.40 -8.38 16.52
N GLY A 395 4.21 -8.28 15.47
CA GLY A 395 4.36 -9.30 14.44
C GLY A 395 5.22 -10.50 14.86
N ARG A 396 5.38 -10.76 16.16
CA ARG A 396 6.09 -11.92 16.72
C ARG A 396 5.10 -12.96 17.22
N LEU A 397 5.48 -14.21 17.14
CA LEU A 397 4.59 -15.30 17.52
C LEU A 397 4.11 -15.17 18.97
N GLY A 398 2.79 -15.07 19.14
CA GLY A 398 2.14 -14.93 20.45
C GLY A 398 2.19 -13.51 21.06
N LEU A 399 2.69 -12.50 20.32
CA LEU A 399 2.76 -11.12 20.80
C LEU A 399 1.81 -10.16 20.05
N ASP A 400 0.89 -10.69 19.28
CA ASP A 400 -0.01 -9.92 18.39
C ASP A 400 -0.93 -8.92 19.12
N ASP A 401 -1.21 -9.13 20.42
CA ASP A 401 -1.97 -8.19 21.27
C ASP A 401 -1.10 -7.52 22.36
N ALA A 402 0.23 -7.67 22.28
CA ALA A 402 1.13 -7.08 23.26
C ALA A 402 1.09 -5.55 23.23
N ALA A 403 1.19 -4.93 24.41
CA ALA A 403 1.33 -3.49 24.52
C ALA A 403 2.69 -3.03 23.97
N TYR A 404 2.70 -1.85 23.34
CA TYR A 404 3.93 -1.22 22.82
C TYR A 404 4.15 0.16 23.43
N PRO A 405 4.60 0.23 24.69
CA PRO A 405 4.72 1.48 25.45
C PRO A 405 5.78 2.44 24.88
N GLN A 406 6.71 1.96 24.07
CA GLN A 406 7.72 2.79 23.39
C GLN A 406 7.09 3.90 22.55
N ARG A 407 5.94 3.61 21.94
CA ARG A 407 5.21 4.58 21.11
C ARG A 407 4.83 5.81 21.94
N GLN A 408 4.12 5.63 23.05
CA GLN A 408 3.68 6.74 23.88
C GLN A 408 4.88 7.50 24.47
N ARG A 409 5.86 6.78 25.01
CA ARG A 409 7.08 7.38 25.56
C ARG A 409 7.80 8.31 24.57
N LEU A 410 7.93 7.89 23.32
CA LEU A 410 8.62 8.70 22.30
C LEU A 410 7.76 9.86 21.80
N LEU A 411 6.44 9.73 21.77
CA LEU A 411 5.54 10.86 21.47
C LEU A 411 5.57 11.91 22.59
N ASP A 412 5.58 11.49 23.85
CA ASP A 412 5.70 12.41 25.00
C ASP A 412 7.05 13.12 25.01
N ALA A 413 8.14 12.39 24.73
CA ALA A 413 9.47 12.96 24.60
C ALA A 413 9.56 13.97 23.43
N LEU A 414 8.89 13.70 22.32
CA LEU A 414 8.80 14.63 21.19
C LEU A 414 8.04 15.90 21.59
N ALA A 415 6.89 15.76 22.25
CA ALA A 415 6.10 16.90 22.71
C ALA A 415 6.91 17.79 23.68
N ALA A 416 7.64 17.18 24.64
CA ALA A 416 8.53 17.89 25.53
C ALA A 416 9.68 18.59 24.79
N ALA A 417 10.31 17.93 23.80
CA ALA A 417 11.37 18.56 23.02
C ALA A 417 10.87 19.72 22.13
N GLN A 418 9.63 19.63 21.62
CA GLN A 418 9.00 20.67 20.81
C GLN A 418 8.51 21.87 21.66
N SER A 419 8.23 21.70 22.95
CA SER A 419 7.84 22.81 23.84
C SER A 419 8.98 23.81 24.09
N VAL A 420 10.22 23.45 23.75
CA VAL A 420 11.38 24.35 23.94
C VAL A 420 11.35 25.48 22.91
N ALA A 421 11.19 26.72 23.42
CA ALA A 421 11.30 27.92 22.60
C ALA A 421 12.77 28.11 22.17
N THR A 422 13.07 27.87 20.90
CA THR A 422 14.46 27.93 20.40
C THR A 422 14.92 29.33 20.07
N GLU A 423 13.99 30.23 19.75
CA GLU A 423 14.29 31.62 19.37
C GLU A 423 14.96 32.42 20.51
N PRO A 424 14.47 32.44 21.78
CA PRO A 424 15.15 33.11 22.89
C PRO A 424 16.56 32.54 23.14
N ILE A 425 16.75 31.22 23.01
CA ILE A 425 18.05 30.59 23.20
C ILE A 425 19.04 31.09 22.12
N ALA A 426 18.59 31.14 20.87
CA ALA A 426 19.40 31.63 19.77
C ALA A 426 19.74 33.13 19.92
N ALA A 427 18.76 33.95 20.32
CA ALA A 427 18.96 35.39 20.56
C ALA A 427 19.96 35.65 21.67
N GLN A 428 19.85 34.94 22.80
CA GLN A 428 20.78 35.03 23.89
C GLN A 428 22.21 34.60 23.51
N ALA A 429 22.33 33.50 22.75
CA ALA A 429 23.62 33.02 22.26
C ALA A 429 24.30 34.04 21.33
N ILE A 430 23.55 34.63 20.39
CA ILE A 430 24.05 35.66 19.49
C ILE A 430 24.51 36.90 20.24
N ALA A 431 23.76 37.35 21.24
CA ALA A 431 24.13 38.46 22.12
C ALA A 431 25.46 38.21 22.86
N GLN A 432 25.80 36.93 23.10
CA GLN A 432 27.05 36.49 23.73
C GLN A 432 28.18 36.22 22.69
N GLY A 433 27.96 36.53 21.42
CA GLY A 433 28.93 36.28 20.35
C GLY A 433 29.04 34.79 19.95
N ILE A 434 28.09 33.94 20.36
CA ILE A 434 28.03 32.53 20.02
C ILE A 434 27.27 32.36 18.68
N SER A 435 27.80 31.55 17.78
CA SER A 435 27.21 31.33 16.46
C SER A 435 27.33 29.87 16.01
N GLY A 436 26.55 29.50 14.97
CA GLY A 436 26.65 28.23 14.28
C GLY A 436 26.32 27.02 15.17
N GLU A 437 27.14 25.99 15.13
CA GLU A 437 26.95 24.68 15.78
C GLU A 437 26.75 24.80 17.32
N LYS A 438 27.38 25.80 17.93
CA LYS A 438 27.25 26.01 19.39
C LYS A 438 25.83 26.39 19.81
N ILE A 439 25.09 27.12 18.96
CA ILE A 439 23.66 27.42 19.20
C ILE A 439 22.85 26.10 19.14
N GLY A 440 23.14 25.25 18.17
CA GLY A 440 22.53 23.91 18.08
C GLY A 440 22.75 23.07 19.34
N THR A 441 23.97 23.11 19.91
CA THR A 441 24.30 22.43 21.15
C THR A 441 23.50 22.98 22.34
N MET A 442 23.29 24.30 22.45
CA MET A 442 22.48 24.92 23.50
C MET A 442 20.99 24.52 23.35
N VAL A 443 20.47 24.52 22.15
CA VAL A 443 19.11 24.06 21.87
C VAL A 443 18.94 22.58 22.21
N HIS A 444 19.89 21.74 21.85
CA HIS A 444 19.92 20.32 22.22
C HIS A 444 19.89 20.14 23.74
N ALA A 445 20.72 20.85 24.47
CA ALA A 445 20.77 20.79 25.95
C ALA A 445 19.42 21.21 26.59
N ALA A 446 18.79 22.26 26.06
CA ALA A 446 17.46 22.69 26.53
C ALA A 446 16.39 21.62 26.28
N ARG A 447 16.40 20.98 25.13
CA ARG A 447 15.49 19.86 24.83
C ARG A 447 15.72 18.67 25.75
N VAL A 448 16.98 18.33 26.03
CA VAL A 448 17.32 17.28 26.99
C VAL A 448 16.76 17.58 28.37
N ALA A 449 16.87 18.83 28.84
CA ALA A 449 16.32 19.26 30.14
C ALA A 449 14.79 19.13 30.15
N ALA A 450 14.10 19.55 29.09
CA ALA A 450 12.64 19.44 28.98
C ALA A 450 12.17 17.96 29.01
N VAL A 451 12.84 17.08 28.29
CA VAL A 451 12.54 15.63 28.26
C VAL A 451 12.85 14.99 29.63
N ALA A 452 13.91 15.41 30.34
CA ALA A 452 14.22 14.92 31.68
C ALA A 452 13.13 15.30 32.70
N THR A 453 12.61 16.52 32.63
CA THR A 453 11.50 16.99 33.48
C THR A 453 10.24 16.16 33.25
N MET A 454 9.87 15.91 32.01
CA MET A 454 8.73 15.07 31.65
C MET A 454 8.86 13.66 32.26
N ALA A 455 10.03 13.02 32.11
CA ALA A 455 10.27 11.68 32.65
C ALA A 455 10.14 11.64 34.20
N SER A 456 10.59 12.68 34.90
CA SER A 456 10.46 12.80 36.38
C SER A 456 9.00 12.95 36.81
N MET A 457 8.20 13.74 36.09
CA MET A 457 6.76 13.91 36.36
C MET A 457 5.97 12.62 36.16
N ALA A 458 6.26 11.86 35.11
CA ALA A 458 5.63 10.55 34.83
C ALA A 458 5.91 9.56 35.98
N THR A 459 7.14 9.53 36.49
CA THR A 459 7.53 8.68 37.64
C THR A 459 6.78 9.03 38.89
N VAL A 460 6.64 10.33 39.20
CA VAL A 460 5.88 10.80 40.37
C VAL A 460 4.41 10.42 40.27
N ALA A 461 3.77 10.64 39.09
CA ALA A 461 2.38 10.31 38.87
C ALA A 461 2.11 8.79 39.03
N THR A 462 3.05 7.94 38.59
CA THR A 462 2.93 6.49 38.76
C THR A 462 3.07 6.05 40.18
N VAL A 463 3.95 6.67 40.96
CA VAL A 463 4.13 6.41 42.41
C VAL A 463 2.92 6.90 43.23
N GLU A 464 2.33 8.03 42.86
CA GLU A 464 1.11 8.52 43.50
C GLU A 464 -0.10 7.66 43.21
N ALA A 465 -0.26 7.23 41.94
CA ALA A 465 -1.32 6.31 41.54
C ALA A 465 -1.20 4.96 42.29
N SER A 466 0.01 4.40 42.42
CA SER A 466 0.21 3.15 43.16
C SER A 466 -0.07 3.28 44.65
N LYS A 467 0.13 4.47 45.26
CA LYS A 467 -0.24 4.74 46.67
C LYS A 467 -1.74 4.85 46.86
N LEU A 468 -2.47 5.37 45.88
CA LEU A 468 -3.94 5.50 45.91
C LEU A 468 -4.65 4.14 45.76
N PHE A 469 -4.01 3.16 45.08
CA PHE A 469 -4.56 1.83 44.89
C PHE A 469 -3.97 0.75 45.77
N ALA A 470 -3.12 1.11 46.76
CA ALA A 470 -2.67 0.18 47.80
C ALA A 470 -3.85 -0.20 48.70
N PRO A 471 -4.16 -1.49 48.87
CA PRO A 471 -5.24 -1.89 49.78
C PRO A 471 -4.93 -1.39 51.21
N PRO A 472 -5.93 -0.86 51.96
CA PRO A 472 -5.71 -0.42 53.32
C PRO A 472 -5.39 -1.62 54.21
N GLY A 473 -4.10 -1.84 54.54
CA GLY A 473 -3.71 -2.92 55.44
C GLY A 473 -2.26 -3.40 55.45
N ALA A 474 -1.38 -2.88 54.58
CA ALA A 474 0.01 -3.39 54.51
C ALA A 474 1.05 -2.55 55.29
N ALA A 475 0.64 -1.83 56.30
CA ALA A 475 1.54 -1.03 57.15
C ALA A 475 1.34 -1.36 58.65
N LYS A 476 1.58 -2.61 59.01
CA LYS A 476 1.81 -3.04 60.43
C LYS A 476 2.37 -4.45 60.38
N ASP A 477 3.67 -4.60 60.26
CA ASP A 477 4.45 -5.74 60.76
C ASP A 477 5.96 -5.54 60.40
N LEU A 478 6.53 -4.44 60.85
CA LEU A 478 7.99 -4.27 60.94
C LEU A 478 8.34 -3.48 62.19
N GLU A 479 7.84 -3.92 63.35
CA GLU A 479 8.40 -3.67 64.67
C GLU A 479 8.05 -4.89 65.56
N ASN A 480 8.94 -5.90 65.56
CA ASN A 480 9.31 -6.71 66.72
C ASN A 480 10.52 -7.58 66.37
#